data_dca4562ba0c3cb52bd0bccbd037723b1
#
_entry.id   dca4562ba0c3cb52bd0bccbd037723b1
#
_cell.length_a   1.000
_cell.length_b   1.000
_cell.length_c   1.000
_cell.angle_alpha   90.00
_cell.angle_beta   90.00
_cell.angle_gamma   90.00
#
_symmetry.space_group_name_H-M   'P 1'
#
loop_
_entity.id
_entity.type
_entity.pdbx_description
1 polymer ?
#
loop_
_entity_poly.entity_id
_entity_poly.type
_entity_poly.pdbx_seq_one_letter_code
_entity_poly.pdbx_strand_id
1 'polypeptide(L)'
;MEDPLGEVAADFSVRHVSGADGWRLRTFSWTPTDAEAAEGRPVIVIAGWTSVVEGWKPLLQKWVEQRPIHYIETREKNRTESPAGHRQRPVDFEMVQHCRDLATAVHDLGLDAEECDWFGSSLGSTAILHGFKEGILDGRSAFLIAPNGEFKFPGWAIPFTWLPWWLYAPGIRLLVIPYLKLRIKEKEQYIRYRRSMLSADLKRLKLSTKMNLGYTIWEGLEKVKVPCAICVAASDTLHGHGESERIAELLPRGEIIEVPSNQFTHEAGVIPVIQAWQAELTPTE
;
A
#
# COMPACT_ATOMS: atom_id res chain seq x y z
N MET A 1 14.29 17.95 3.97
CA MET A 1 13.09 17.48 4.73
C MET A 1 13.63 16.62 5.84
N GLU A 2 13.11 16.75 7.05
CA GLU A 2 13.49 15.87 8.15
C GLU A 2 12.98 14.44 7.89
N ASP A 3 13.73 13.45 8.38
CA ASP A 3 13.32 12.05 8.31
C ASP A 3 12.04 11.84 9.14
N PRO A 4 10.94 11.32 8.53
CA PRO A 4 9.69 11.07 9.25
C PRO A 4 9.85 10.00 10.34
N LEU A 5 10.87 9.16 10.26
CA LEU A 5 11.17 8.14 11.28
C LEU A 5 11.95 8.71 12.48
N GLY A 6 12.62 9.86 12.34
CA GLY A 6 13.53 10.41 13.32
C GLY A 6 14.91 9.73 13.26
N GLU A 7 15.60 9.62 14.39
CA GLU A 7 16.91 8.98 14.43
C GLU A 7 16.78 7.47 14.22
N VAL A 8 17.41 6.97 13.15
CA VAL A 8 17.54 5.55 12.79
C VAL A 8 18.93 5.29 12.23
N ALA A 9 19.42 4.04 12.31
CA ALA A 9 20.71 3.65 11.75
C ALA A 9 20.62 3.38 10.22
N ALA A 10 20.11 4.37 9.48
CA ALA A 10 19.98 4.31 8.04
C ALA A 10 20.12 5.70 7.39
N ASP A 11 20.72 5.76 6.22
CA ASP A 11 20.78 6.95 5.38
C ASP A 11 19.43 7.21 4.74
N PHE A 12 18.89 8.41 4.96
CA PHE A 12 17.58 8.82 4.49
C PHE A 12 17.65 9.72 3.26
N SER A 13 16.81 9.45 2.30
CA SER A 13 16.53 10.37 1.19
C SER A 13 15.04 10.42 0.85
N VAL A 14 14.60 11.58 0.35
CA VAL A 14 13.26 11.73 -0.21
C VAL A 14 13.36 12.42 -1.56
N ARG A 15 12.75 11.81 -2.57
CA ARG A 15 12.72 12.37 -3.92
C ARG A 15 11.40 12.06 -4.62
N HIS A 16 11.14 12.77 -5.70
CA HIS A 16 10.09 12.38 -6.62
C HIS A 16 10.71 11.50 -7.71
N VAL A 17 10.30 10.24 -7.77
CA VAL A 17 10.65 9.31 -8.84
C VAL A 17 9.62 9.39 -9.96
N SER A 18 10.03 8.97 -11.15
CA SER A 18 9.13 8.92 -12.31
C SER A 18 8.01 7.91 -12.08
N GLY A 19 6.79 8.31 -12.37
CA GLY A 19 5.63 7.44 -12.55
C GLY A 19 5.24 7.40 -14.02
N ALA A 20 4.23 6.62 -14.35
CA ALA A 20 3.69 6.55 -15.70
C ALA A 20 3.05 7.90 -16.12
N ASP A 21 2.98 8.14 -17.41
CA ASP A 21 2.30 9.29 -18.03
C ASP A 21 2.78 10.66 -17.50
N GLY A 22 4.05 10.75 -17.08
CA GLY A 22 4.67 11.98 -16.57
C GLY A 22 4.27 12.33 -15.13
N TRP A 23 3.62 11.43 -14.40
CA TRP A 23 3.43 11.57 -12.95
C TRP A 23 4.77 11.45 -12.22
N ARG A 24 4.87 12.06 -11.05
CA ARG A 24 6.05 11.98 -10.19
C ARG A 24 5.63 11.57 -8.80
N LEU A 25 6.08 10.39 -8.37
CA LEU A 25 5.70 9.78 -7.10
C LEU A 25 6.69 10.16 -6.01
N ARG A 26 6.21 10.72 -4.90
CA ARG A 26 7.08 10.96 -3.76
C ARG A 26 7.52 9.62 -3.16
N THR A 27 8.83 9.44 -3.06
CA THR A 27 9.43 8.22 -2.56
C THR A 27 10.40 8.54 -1.43
N PHE A 28 10.25 7.82 -0.33
CA PHE A 28 11.17 7.83 0.81
C PHE A 28 12.04 6.60 0.72
N SER A 29 13.34 6.77 0.80
CA SER A 29 14.32 5.68 0.73
C SER A 29 15.22 5.72 1.94
N TRP A 30 15.45 4.56 2.54
CA TRP A 30 16.38 4.34 3.63
C TRP A 30 17.33 3.21 3.24
N THR A 31 18.62 3.44 3.41
CA THR A 31 19.67 2.44 3.26
C THR A 31 20.37 2.26 4.60
N PRO A 32 20.44 1.05 5.17
CA PRO A 32 21.15 0.82 6.42
C PRO A 32 22.56 1.38 6.41
N THR A 33 23.03 1.89 7.56
CA THR A 33 24.44 2.31 7.71
C THR A 33 25.37 1.10 7.93
N ASP A 34 24.84 -0.04 8.35
CA ASP A 34 25.56 -1.30 8.39
C ASP A 34 25.72 -1.85 6.97
N ALA A 35 26.98 -2.22 6.58
CA ALA A 35 27.31 -2.61 5.22
C ALA A 35 26.62 -3.92 4.80
N GLU A 36 26.53 -4.91 5.69
CA GLU A 36 25.89 -6.22 5.38
C GLU A 36 24.37 -6.04 5.20
N ALA A 37 23.75 -5.25 6.08
CA ALA A 37 22.33 -4.93 5.98
C ALA A 37 22.02 -4.09 4.71
N ALA A 38 22.93 -3.21 4.29
CA ALA A 38 22.78 -2.38 3.10
C ALA A 38 22.80 -3.19 1.78
N GLU A 39 23.49 -4.33 1.77
CA GLU A 39 23.51 -5.30 0.66
C GLU A 39 22.28 -6.22 0.65
N GLY A 40 21.44 -6.13 1.67
CA GLY A 40 20.19 -6.88 1.77
C GLY A 40 19.22 -6.57 0.64
N ARG A 41 18.34 -7.53 0.30
CA ARG A 41 17.32 -7.32 -0.74
C ARG A 41 16.41 -6.15 -0.41
N PRO A 42 16.15 -5.22 -1.35
CA PRO A 42 15.31 -4.07 -1.10
C PRO A 42 13.84 -4.47 -0.91
N VAL A 43 13.15 -3.72 -0.04
CA VAL A 43 11.70 -3.83 0.14
C VAL A 43 11.02 -2.61 -0.46
N ILE A 44 10.02 -2.86 -1.30
CA ILE A 44 9.14 -1.82 -1.85
C ILE A 44 7.86 -1.81 -1.02
N VAL A 45 7.63 -0.70 -0.32
CA VAL A 45 6.48 -0.52 0.58
C VAL A 45 5.41 0.34 -0.10
N ILE A 46 4.22 -0.23 -0.29
CA ILE A 46 3.05 0.45 -0.85
C ILE A 46 1.92 0.45 0.15
N ALA A 47 1.69 1.59 0.76
CA ALA A 47 0.68 1.72 1.81
C ALA A 47 -0.76 1.83 1.23
N GLY A 48 -1.73 1.62 2.11
CA GLY A 48 -3.14 1.70 1.79
C GLY A 48 -3.60 3.09 1.34
N TRP A 49 -4.83 3.15 0.86
CA TRP A 49 -5.48 4.36 0.36
C TRP A 49 -5.43 5.49 1.38
N THR A 50 -4.98 6.67 0.96
CA THR A 50 -4.77 7.86 1.81
C THR A 50 -3.76 7.68 2.96
N SER A 51 -3.20 6.50 3.17
CA SER A 51 -2.22 6.25 4.24
C SER A 51 -0.97 7.13 4.09
N VAL A 52 -0.38 7.52 5.19
CA VAL A 52 0.82 8.37 5.26
C VAL A 52 1.96 7.62 5.95
N VAL A 53 3.21 7.95 5.61
CA VAL A 53 4.41 7.26 6.10
C VAL A 53 4.50 7.24 7.63
N GLU A 54 4.03 8.29 8.29
CA GLU A 54 4.03 8.37 9.77
C GLU A 54 3.15 7.29 10.43
N GLY A 55 2.17 6.74 9.70
CA GLY A 55 1.35 5.62 10.17
C GLY A 55 2.11 4.30 10.25
N TRP A 56 3.26 4.22 9.58
CA TRP A 56 4.13 3.05 9.49
C TRP A 56 5.41 3.20 10.32
N LYS A 57 5.56 4.33 11.02
CA LYS A 57 6.77 4.64 11.78
C LYS A 57 7.21 3.51 12.73
N PRO A 58 6.34 2.89 13.55
CA PRO A 58 6.79 1.85 14.49
C PRO A 58 7.38 0.60 13.81
N LEU A 59 6.88 0.25 12.63
CA LEU A 59 7.44 -0.82 11.79
C LEU A 59 8.73 -0.36 11.13
N LEU A 60 8.67 0.75 10.39
CA LEU A 60 9.77 1.20 9.53
C LEU A 60 11.02 1.55 10.33
N GLN A 61 10.91 2.17 11.52
CA GLN A 61 12.06 2.49 12.38
C GLN A 61 12.98 1.30 12.66
N LYS A 62 12.42 0.09 12.74
CA LYS A 62 13.20 -1.12 12.98
C LYS A 62 13.57 -1.87 11.71
N TRP A 63 12.78 -1.72 10.66
CA TRP A 63 13.01 -2.45 9.44
C TRP A 63 14.09 -1.81 8.55
N VAL A 64 14.16 -0.46 8.53
CA VAL A 64 15.18 0.29 7.77
C VAL A 64 16.61 0.09 8.29
N GLU A 65 16.78 -0.45 9.50
CA GLU A 65 18.08 -0.82 10.06
C GLU A 65 18.57 -2.20 9.57
N GLN A 66 17.69 -2.99 8.93
CA GLN A 66 17.96 -4.38 8.56
C GLN A 66 18.15 -4.60 7.05
N ARG A 67 17.61 -3.71 6.22
CA ARG A 67 17.66 -3.82 4.75
C ARG A 67 17.18 -2.53 4.08
N PRO A 68 17.55 -2.28 2.80
CA PRO A 68 17.06 -1.13 2.05
C PRO A 68 15.53 -1.11 1.94
N ILE A 69 14.91 0.05 2.19
CA ILE A 69 13.44 0.21 2.11
C ILE A 69 13.10 1.42 1.25
N HIS A 70 12.17 1.22 0.31
CA HIS A 70 11.62 2.25 -0.55
C HIS A 70 10.11 2.35 -0.34
N TYR A 71 9.66 3.39 0.36
CA TYR A 71 8.24 3.67 0.54
C TYR A 71 7.77 4.60 -0.58
N ILE A 72 6.95 4.08 -1.49
CA ILE A 72 6.46 4.81 -2.67
C ILE A 72 5.02 5.27 -2.40
N GLU A 73 4.77 6.56 -2.50
CA GLU A 73 3.42 7.11 -2.44
C GLU A 73 2.73 6.99 -3.80
N THR A 74 1.58 6.34 -3.81
CA THR A 74 0.71 6.21 -4.97
C THR A 74 0.11 7.56 -5.40
N ARG A 75 -0.36 7.67 -6.66
CA ARG A 75 -0.75 8.95 -7.28
C ARG A 75 -1.90 9.69 -6.61
N GLU A 76 -2.72 9.03 -5.80
CA GLU A 76 -3.77 9.68 -5.02
C GLU A 76 -3.26 10.41 -3.76
N LYS A 77 -2.00 10.20 -3.36
CA LYS A 77 -1.40 10.88 -2.21
C LYS A 77 -1.19 12.37 -2.47
N ASN A 78 -1.26 13.17 -1.41
CA ASN A 78 -1.24 14.62 -1.48
C ASN A 78 0.06 15.20 -2.10
N ARG A 79 1.19 14.54 -1.91
CA ARG A 79 2.51 15.03 -2.35
C ARG A 79 3.01 14.44 -3.67
N THR A 80 2.25 13.56 -4.28
CA THR A 80 2.52 13.08 -5.64
C THR A 80 2.16 14.19 -6.63
N GLU A 81 2.99 14.39 -7.66
CA GLU A 81 2.82 15.46 -8.64
C GLU A 81 2.19 14.91 -9.93
N SER A 82 1.16 15.56 -10.43
CA SER A 82 0.63 15.31 -11.77
C SER A 82 1.39 16.14 -12.82
N PRO A 83 1.41 15.73 -14.10
CA PRO A 83 2.01 16.52 -15.17
C PRO A 83 1.46 17.95 -15.20
N ALA A 84 2.33 18.91 -15.56
CA ALA A 84 1.95 20.32 -15.64
C ALA A 84 0.76 20.52 -16.60
N GLY A 85 -0.26 21.24 -16.16
CA GLY A 85 -1.48 21.48 -16.95
C GLY A 85 -2.43 20.28 -17.06
N HIS A 86 -2.09 19.12 -16.52
CA HIS A 86 -2.95 17.93 -16.58
C HIS A 86 -4.24 18.11 -15.75
N ARG A 87 -5.38 17.95 -16.41
CA ARG A 87 -6.69 17.91 -15.73
C ARG A 87 -6.98 16.51 -15.23
N GLN A 88 -6.79 16.29 -13.95
CA GLN A 88 -7.04 15.00 -13.30
C GLN A 88 -8.48 14.51 -13.51
N ARG A 89 -8.62 13.24 -13.90
CA ARG A 89 -9.89 12.52 -14.19
C ARG A 89 -9.92 11.20 -13.39
N PRO A 90 -11.10 10.57 -13.21
CA PRO A 90 -11.16 9.27 -12.52
C PRO A 90 -10.25 8.21 -13.15
N VAL A 91 -10.14 8.14 -14.47
CA VAL A 91 -9.29 7.17 -15.20
C VAL A 91 -7.81 7.23 -14.82
N ASP A 92 -7.33 8.39 -14.35
CA ASP A 92 -5.96 8.54 -13.88
C ASP A 92 -5.68 7.69 -12.62
N PHE A 93 -6.73 7.23 -11.94
CA PHE A 93 -6.67 6.44 -10.71
C PHE A 93 -7.15 4.99 -10.90
N GLU A 94 -7.15 4.49 -12.12
CA GLU A 94 -7.36 3.07 -12.40
C GLU A 94 -6.25 2.21 -11.78
N MET A 95 -6.59 0.98 -11.39
CA MET A 95 -5.62 0.09 -10.77
C MET A 95 -4.40 -0.16 -11.67
N VAL A 96 -4.63 -0.31 -12.97
CA VAL A 96 -3.56 -0.47 -13.96
C VAL A 96 -2.61 0.74 -14.01
N GLN A 97 -3.10 1.95 -13.74
CA GLN A 97 -2.25 3.14 -13.70
C GLN A 97 -1.34 3.14 -12.45
N HIS A 98 -1.85 2.68 -11.30
CA HIS A 98 -1.01 2.46 -10.12
C HIS A 98 0.10 1.44 -10.41
N CYS A 99 -0.22 0.33 -11.09
CA CYS A 99 0.77 -0.68 -11.45
C CYS A 99 1.86 -0.13 -12.38
N ARG A 100 1.48 0.62 -13.43
CA ARG A 100 2.43 1.27 -14.35
C ARG A 100 3.31 2.28 -13.63
N ASP A 101 2.75 3.04 -12.70
CA ASP A 101 3.51 3.95 -11.85
C ASP A 101 4.58 3.20 -11.06
N LEU A 102 4.19 2.11 -10.41
CA LEU A 102 5.10 1.32 -9.58
C LEU A 102 6.22 0.69 -10.42
N ALA A 103 5.91 0.13 -11.59
CA ALA A 103 6.91 -0.41 -12.51
C ALA A 103 7.90 0.67 -12.95
N THR A 104 7.40 1.86 -13.33
CA THR A 104 8.25 2.99 -13.73
C THR A 104 9.09 3.49 -12.55
N ALA A 105 8.52 3.56 -11.35
CA ALA A 105 9.23 4.01 -10.15
C ALA A 105 10.36 3.05 -9.74
N VAL A 106 10.12 1.74 -9.81
CA VAL A 106 11.15 0.72 -9.53
C VAL A 106 12.31 0.85 -10.51
N HIS A 107 12.01 1.00 -11.79
CA HIS A 107 13.03 1.26 -12.82
C HIS A 107 13.80 2.57 -12.57
N ASP A 108 13.12 3.68 -12.22
CA ASP A 108 13.75 4.98 -11.92
C ASP A 108 14.59 4.95 -10.64
N LEU A 109 14.29 4.04 -9.72
CA LEU A 109 15.11 3.76 -8.53
C LEU A 109 16.37 2.95 -8.86
N GLY A 110 16.47 2.40 -10.07
CA GLY A 110 17.57 1.53 -10.49
C GLY A 110 17.51 0.14 -9.85
N LEU A 111 16.32 -0.32 -9.43
CA LEU A 111 16.12 -1.60 -8.80
C LEU A 111 15.77 -2.67 -9.83
N ASP A 112 16.30 -3.89 -9.60
CA ASP A 112 15.82 -5.09 -10.26
C ASP A 112 14.55 -5.58 -9.55
N ALA A 113 13.42 -5.57 -10.27
CA ALA A 113 12.14 -5.94 -9.70
C ALA A 113 12.12 -7.38 -9.18
N GLU A 114 12.78 -8.33 -9.87
CA GLU A 114 12.82 -9.76 -9.50
C GLU A 114 13.59 -9.99 -8.19
N GLU A 115 14.51 -9.08 -7.82
CA GLU A 115 15.25 -9.13 -6.55
C GLU A 115 14.57 -8.39 -5.42
N CYS A 116 13.47 -7.67 -5.70
CA CYS A 116 12.74 -6.92 -4.69
C CYS A 116 11.70 -7.76 -3.96
N ASP A 117 11.56 -7.50 -2.66
CA ASP A 117 10.40 -7.95 -1.89
C ASP A 117 9.38 -6.83 -1.80
N TRP A 118 8.10 -7.18 -1.95
CA TRP A 118 7.00 -6.22 -1.87
C TRP A 118 6.29 -6.31 -0.52
N PHE A 119 5.97 -5.17 0.04
CA PHE A 119 5.13 -5.06 1.22
C PHE A 119 3.96 -4.13 0.92
N GLY A 120 2.76 -4.66 0.97
CA GLY A 120 1.55 -3.91 0.65
C GLY A 120 0.56 -3.86 1.80
N SER A 121 -0.32 -2.83 1.78
CA SER A 121 -1.47 -2.76 2.68
C SER A 121 -2.69 -2.26 1.91
N SER A 122 -3.83 -2.95 2.04
CA SER A 122 -5.13 -2.57 1.47
C SER A 122 -5.02 -2.21 -0.02
N LEU A 123 -5.25 -0.95 -0.43
CA LEU A 123 -5.08 -0.51 -1.82
C LEU A 123 -3.68 -0.87 -2.38
N GLY A 124 -2.63 -0.70 -1.57
CA GLY A 124 -1.26 -1.05 -1.99
C GLY A 124 -1.11 -2.55 -2.26
N SER A 125 -1.65 -3.42 -1.39
CA SER A 125 -1.70 -4.87 -1.62
C SER A 125 -2.45 -5.22 -2.90
N THR A 126 -3.59 -4.57 -3.11
CA THR A 126 -4.42 -4.79 -4.30
C THR A 126 -3.70 -4.35 -5.58
N ALA A 127 -2.99 -3.21 -5.56
CA ALA A 127 -2.23 -2.73 -6.69
C ALA A 127 -1.06 -3.66 -7.05
N ILE A 128 -0.34 -4.17 -6.04
CA ILE A 128 0.75 -5.14 -6.23
C ILE A 128 0.19 -6.41 -6.90
N LEU A 129 -0.86 -7.01 -6.33
CA LEU A 129 -1.50 -8.20 -6.92
C LEU A 129 -2.03 -7.96 -8.33
N HIS A 130 -2.65 -6.80 -8.57
CA HIS A 130 -3.12 -6.44 -9.90
C HIS A 130 -1.95 -6.33 -10.89
N GLY A 131 -0.83 -5.74 -10.47
CA GLY A 131 0.36 -5.64 -11.28
C GLY A 131 0.97 -7.00 -11.63
N PHE A 132 1.02 -7.93 -10.67
CA PHE A 132 1.51 -9.29 -10.91
C PHE A 132 0.61 -10.07 -11.87
N LYS A 133 -0.71 -10.06 -11.68
CA LYS A 133 -1.63 -10.79 -12.56
C LYS A 133 -1.66 -10.26 -14.00
N GLU A 134 -1.40 -8.97 -14.18
CA GLU A 134 -1.32 -8.34 -15.52
C GLU A 134 0.10 -8.42 -16.13
N GLY A 135 1.08 -8.97 -15.39
CA GLY A 135 2.47 -9.02 -15.84
C GLY A 135 3.15 -7.66 -15.98
N ILE A 136 2.65 -6.65 -15.26
CA ILE A 136 3.21 -5.28 -15.23
C ILE A 136 4.28 -5.17 -14.15
N LEU A 137 4.11 -5.87 -13.05
CA LEU A 137 5.06 -5.96 -11.95
C LEU A 137 5.63 -7.37 -11.86
N ASP A 138 6.84 -7.47 -11.33
CA ASP A 138 7.50 -8.69 -10.91
C ASP A 138 8.09 -8.51 -9.51
N GLY A 139 8.55 -9.60 -8.89
CA GLY A 139 9.14 -9.57 -7.56
C GLY A 139 9.58 -10.94 -7.08
N ARG A 140 10.47 -10.94 -6.10
CA ARG A 140 10.89 -12.17 -5.42
C ARG A 140 9.77 -12.72 -4.53
N SER A 141 9.12 -11.86 -3.77
CA SER A 141 8.02 -12.19 -2.85
C SER A 141 7.13 -10.98 -2.55
N ALA A 142 5.92 -11.23 -2.06
CA ALA A 142 5.04 -10.17 -1.60
C ALA A 142 4.33 -10.52 -0.29
N PHE A 143 4.47 -9.66 0.72
CA PHE A 143 3.71 -9.72 1.97
C PHE A 143 2.60 -8.68 1.95
N LEU A 144 1.36 -9.14 1.84
CA LEU A 144 0.20 -8.34 1.47
C LEU A 144 -0.84 -8.31 2.59
N ILE A 145 -0.96 -7.17 3.26
CA ILE A 145 -1.91 -6.98 4.36
C ILE A 145 -3.27 -6.61 3.78
N ALA A 146 -4.28 -7.42 4.07
CA ALA A 146 -5.68 -7.18 3.76
C ALA A 146 -5.93 -6.64 2.33
N PRO A 147 -5.51 -7.35 1.26
CA PRO A 147 -5.85 -6.97 -0.10
C PRO A 147 -7.36 -6.95 -0.29
N ASN A 148 -7.86 -6.03 -1.13
CA ASN A 148 -9.30 -5.94 -1.40
C ASN A 148 -9.67 -6.81 -2.59
N GLY A 149 -10.59 -7.73 -2.42
CA GLY A 149 -11.24 -8.44 -3.52
C GLY A 149 -12.10 -7.51 -4.35
N GLU A 150 -12.79 -6.61 -3.66
CA GLU A 150 -13.57 -5.50 -4.20
C GLU A 150 -13.60 -4.34 -3.19
N PHE A 151 -13.78 -3.11 -3.67
CA PHE A 151 -13.88 -1.96 -2.76
C PHE A 151 -15.34 -1.74 -2.33
N LYS A 152 -15.64 -2.06 -1.07
CA LYS A 152 -16.98 -1.87 -0.48
C LYS A 152 -17.09 -0.50 0.19
N PHE A 153 -17.90 0.36 -0.40
CA PHE A 153 -18.25 1.64 0.20
C PHE A 153 -19.65 1.57 0.82
N PRO A 154 -19.85 2.18 2.01
CA PRO A 154 -21.21 2.28 2.58
C PRO A 154 -22.15 2.93 1.56
N GLY A 155 -23.35 2.38 1.37
CA GLY A 155 -24.32 2.86 0.38
C GLY A 155 -24.64 4.34 0.51
N TRP A 156 -24.66 4.87 1.75
CA TRP A 156 -24.86 6.29 2.02
C TRP A 156 -23.70 7.19 1.54
N ALA A 157 -22.48 6.62 1.37
CA ALA A 157 -21.30 7.37 0.93
C ALA A 157 -21.22 7.49 -0.60
N ILE A 158 -21.87 6.60 -1.36
CA ILE A 158 -21.84 6.58 -2.84
C ILE A 158 -22.35 7.91 -3.43
N PRO A 159 -23.48 8.49 -3.00
CA PRO A 159 -23.94 9.78 -3.53
C PRO A 159 -22.95 10.92 -3.40
N PHE A 160 -22.06 10.87 -2.37
CA PHE A 160 -21.02 11.89 -2.21
C PHE A 160 -20.04 11.94 -3.39
N THR A 161 -19.85 10.83 -4.11
CA THR A 161 -18.98 10.81 -5.29
C THR A 161 -19.45 11.73 -6.42
N TRP A 162 -20.72 12.14 -6.41
CA TRP A 162 -21.32 13.09 -7.37
C TRP A 162 -21.22 14.56 -6.91
N LEU A 163 -21.01 14.79 -5.60
CA LEU A 163 -20.90 16.13 -5.07
C LEU A 163 -19.59 16.82 -5.49
N PRO A 164 -19.54 18.16 -5.53
CA PRO A 164 -18.30 18.90 -5.68
C PRO A 164 -17.26 18.49 -4.60
N TRP A 165 -15.99 18.39 -5.00
CA TRP A 165 -14.94 17.91 -4.09
C TRP A 165 -14.77 18.76 -2.81
N TRP A 166 -15.06 20.06 -2.87
CA TRP A 166 -14.98 20.96 -1.72
C TRP A 166 -16.01 20.65 -0.61
N LEU A 167 -17.07 19.89 -0.92
CA LEU A 167 -18.00 19.37 0.08
C LEU A 167 -17.48 18.12 0.81
N TYR A 168 -16.38 17.54 0.35
CA TYR A 168 -15.82 16.37 1.01
C TYR A 168 -15.25 16.67 2.40
N ALA A 169 -14.63 17.86 2.61
CA ALA A 169 -14.07 18.20 3.92
C ALA A 169 -15.11 18.19 5.06
N PRO A 170 -16.26 18.87 4.95
CA PRO A 170 -17.31 18.74 5.95
C PRO A 170 -17.88 17.33 6.00
N GLY A 171 -18.08 16.64 4.87
CA GLY A 171 -18.58 15.26 4.82
C GLY A 171 -17.67 14.28 5.56
N ILE A 172 -16.36 14.36 5.35
CA ILE A 172 -15.39 13.52 6.06
C ILE A 172 -15.45 13.79 7.56
N ARG A 173 -15.43 15.06 7.99
CA ARG A 173 -15.45 15.43 9.41
C ARG A 173 -16.74 15.06 10.11
N LEU A 174 -17.88 15.26 9.47
CA LEU A 174 -19.20 15.11 10.09
C LEU A 174 -19.77 13.69 9.96
N LEU A 175 -19.39 12.95 8.93
CA LEU A 175 -19.96 11.63 8.64
C LEU A 175 -18.92 10.51 8.66
N VAL A 176 -17.81 10.66 7.91
CA VAL A 176 -16.85 9.54 7.76
C VAL A 176 -16.06 9.29 9.05
N ILE A 177 -15.54 10.34 9.70
CA ILE A 177 -14.75 10.16 10.94
C ILE A 177 -15.61 9.58 12.09
N PRO A 178 -16.83 10.07 12.36
CA PRO A 178 -17.71 9.42 13.34
C PRO A 178 -18.08 7.98 12.96
N TYR A 179 -18.36 7.69 11.69
CA TYR A 179 -18.61 6.34 11.22
C TYR A 179 -17.42 5.41 11.49
N LEU A 180 -16.19 5.83 11.15
CA LEU A 180 -14.97 5.06 11.42
C LEU A 180 -14.80 4.81 12.93
N LYS A 181 -15.09 5.80 13.77
CA LYS A 181 -15.03 5.66 15.23
C LYS A 181 -15.97 4.58 15.77
N LEU A 182 -17.13 4.39 15.14
CA LEU A 182 -18.10 3.37 15.53
C LEU A 182 -17.72 1.97 15.01
N ARG A 183 -17.02 1.90 13.86
CA ARG A 183 -16.70 0.63 13.20
C ARG A 183 -15.36 0.04 13.65
N ILE A 184 -14.38 0.89 13.91
CA ILE A 184 -13.00 0.48 14.26
C ILE A 184 -12.92 0.26 15.77
N LYS A 185 -12.58 -0.95 16.18
CA LYS A 185 -12.46 -1.33 17.60
C LYS A 185 -11.10 -0.93 18.19
N GLU A 186 -10.04 -1.01 17.38
CA GLU A 186 -8.67 -0.68 17.80
C GLU A 186 -8.44 0.83 17.80
N LYS A 187 -8.07 1.41 18.94
CA LYS A 187 -7.84 2.85 19.12
C LYS A 187 -6.76 3.38 18.17
N GLU A 188 -5.65 2.67 18.06
CA GLU A 188 -4.52 3.10 17.21
C GLU A 188 -4.86 3.01 15.73
N GLN A 189 -5.61 1.98 15.31
CA GLN A 189 -6.14 1.88 13.94
C GLN A 189 -7.04 3.10 13.63
N TYR A 190 -7.95 3.46 14.54
CA TYR A 190 -8.79 4.64 14.38
C TYR A 190 -7.98 5.94 14.25
N ILE A 191 -6.94 6.12 15.08
CA ILE A 191 -6.06 7.30 15.03
C ILE A 191 -5.35 7.39 13.67
N ARG A 192 -4.84 6.27 13.14
CA ARG A 192 -4.20 6.20 11.82
C ARG A 192 -5.18 6.57 10.70
N TYR A 193 -6.36 5.96 10.67
CA TYR A 193 -7.37 6.25 9.66
C TYR A 193 -7.85 7.70 9.71
N ARG A 194 -8.07 8.23 10.92
CA ARG A 194 -8.44 9.65 11.09
C ARG A 194 -7.35 10.57 10.54
N ARG A 195 -6.07 10.31 10.82
CA ARG A 195 -4.93 11.07 10.28
C ARG A 195 -4.92 11.00 8.76
N SER A 196 -5.03 9.82 8.19
CA SER A 196 -5.06 9.59 6.76
C SER A 196 -6.18 10.38 6.07
N MET A 197 -7.39 10.30 6.58
CA MET A 197 -8.53 11.04 6.03
C MET A 197 -8.36 12.56 6.09
N LEU A 198 -7.76 13.09 7.16
CA LEU A 198 -7.54 14.52 7.31
C LEU A 198 -6.36 15.04 6.47
N SER A 199 -5.42 14.17 6.09
CA SER A 199 -4.25 14.50 5.25
C SER A 199 -4.50 14.32 3.77
N ALA A 200 -5.62 13.70 3.37
CA ALA A 200 -5.90 13.35 1.99
C ALA A 200 -6.12 14.58 1.09
N ASP A 201 -5.65 14.51 -0.15
CA ASP A 201 -6.10 15.40 -1.22
C ASP A 201 -7.56 15.05 -1.58
N LEU A 202 -8.47 15.95 -1.24
CA LEU A 202 -9.92 15.70 -1.35
C LEU A 202 -10.40 15.53 -2.79
N LYS A 203 -9.73 16.16 -3.76
CA LYS A 203 -10.04 16.01 -5.17
C LYS A 203 -9.62 14.63 -5.66
N ARG A 204 -8.39 14.21 -5.35
CA ARG A 204 -7.88 12.89 -5.69
C ARG A 204 -8.62 11.78 -4.95
N LEU A 205 -8.95 12.01 -3.69
CA LEU A 205 -9.80 11.11 -2.90
C LEU A 205 -11.13 10.82 -3.61
N LYS A 206 -11.81 11.88 -4.09
CA LYS A 206 -13.06 11.75 -4.86
C LYS A 206 -12.86 10.97 -6.15
N LEU A 207 -11.81 11.30 -6.92
CA LEU A 207 -11.56 10.70 -8.24
C LEU A 207 -11.20 9.21 -8.10
N SER A 208 -10.33 8.87 -7.14
CA SER A 208 -9.96 7.47 -6.85
C SER A 208 -11.13 6.67 -6.27
N THR A 209 -11.99 7.28 -5.40
CA THR A 209 -13.22 6.62 -4.95
C THR A 209 -14.10 6.22 -6.13
N LYS A 210 -14.31 7.13 -7.09
CA LYS A 210 -15.11 6.82 -8.29
C LYS A 210 -14.55 5.67 -9.09
N MET A 211 -13.22 5.57 -9.18
CA MET A 211 -12.56 4.54 -9.95
C MET A 211 -12.56 3.19 -9.25
N ASN A 212 -12.45 3.21 -7.92
CA ASN A 212 -12.50 1.99 -7.11
C ASN A 212 -13.91 1.42 -6.96
N LEU A 213 -14.96 2.23 -7.19
CA LEU A 213 -16.33 1.72 -7.26
C LEU A 213 -16.48 0.75 -8.43
N GLY A 214 -16.82 -0.51 -8.13
CA GLY A 214 -16.98 -1.56 -9.13
C GLY A 214 -15.68 -2.24 -9.56
N TYR A 215 -14.53 -1.89 -8.99
CA TYR A 215 -13.30 -2.65 -9.19
C TYR A 215 -13.39 -4.02 -8.50
N THR A 216 -12.92 -5.05 -9.22
CA THR A 216 -12.73 -6.40 -8.68
C THR A 216 -11.40 -6.98 -9.13
N ILE A 217 -10.79 -7.84 -8.29
CA ILE A 217 -9.49 -8.47 -8.58
C ILE A 217 -9.61 -9.92 -9.07
N TRP A 218 -10.78 -10.52 -8.96
CA TRP A 218 -10.99 -11.97 -8.98
C TRP A 218 -10.46 -12.71 -10.21
N GLU A 219 -10.51 -12.09 -11.39
CA GLU A 219 -10.05 -12.71 -12.63
C GLU A 219 -8.52 -12.56 -12.79
N GLY A 220 -7.84 -13.65 -13.17
CA GLY A 220 -6.42 -13.64 -13.50
C GLY A 220 -5.47 -13.84 -12.32
N LEU A 221 -5.95 -14.04 -11.08
CA LEU A 221 -5.09 -14.31 -9.93
C LEU A 221 -4.28 -15.61 -10.08
N GLU A 222 -4.80 -16.57 -10.83
CA GLU A 222 -4.12 -17.82 -11.17
C GLU A 222 -2.86 -17.63 -12.05
N LYS A 223 -2.65 -16.44 -12.60
CA LYS A 223 -1.46 -16.09 -13.41
C LYS A 223 -0.30 -15.57 -12.57
N VAL A 224 -0.54 -15.23 -11.29
CA VAL A 224 0.48 -14.68 -10.40
C VAL A 224 1.51 -15.75 -10.06
N LYS A 225 2.76 -15.51 -10.45
CA LYS A 225 3.87 -16.46 -10.22
C LYS A 225 4.63 -16.14 -8.92
N VAL A 226 4.62 -14.88 -8.52
CA VAL A 226 5.31 -14.39 -7.32
C VAL A 226 4.67 -15.01 -6.07
N PRO A 227 5.46 -15.56 -5.13
CA PRO A 227 4.94 -16.02 -3.84
C PRO A 227 4.30 -14.87 -3.06
N CYS A 228 3.10 -15.09 -2.57
CA CYS A 228 2.33 -14.06 -1.86
C CYS A 228 1.85 -14.55 -0.50
N ALA A 229 2.31 -13.94 0.59
CA ALA A 229 1.69 -14.05 1.89
C ALA A 229 0.51 -13.08 1.99
N ILE A 230 -0.69 -13.60 2.23
CA ILE A 230 -1.89 -12.80 2.48
C ILE A 230 -2.08 -12.68 3.99
N CYS A 231 -1.69 -11.52 4.54
CA CYS A 231 -1.73 -11.29 5.97
C CYS A 231 -3.13 -10.85 6.41
N VAL A 232 -3.70 -11.61 7.34
CA VAL A 232 -5.04 -11.41 7.90
C VAL A 232 -4.95 -11.13 9.39
N ALA A 233 -5.55 -10.04 9.83
CA ALA A 233 -5.64 -9.71 11.26
C ALA A 233 -6.97 -10.18 11.82
N ALA A 234 -6.95 -10.98 12.87
CA ALA A 234 -8.17 -11.52 13.54
C ALA A 234 -9.13 -10.42 14.01
N SER A 235 -8.61 -9.23 14.34
CA SER A 235 -9.39 -8.08 14.80
C SER A 235 -9.90 -7.16 13.69
N ASP A 236 -9.48 -7.37 12.41
CA ASP A 236 -9.85 -6.47 11.32
C ASP A 236 -11.33 -6.63 10.94
N THR A 237 -12.12 -5.59 11.20
CA THR A 237 -13.54 -5.53 10.90
C THR A 237 -13.88 -4.79 9.60
N LEU A 238 -12.88 -4.20 8.94
CA LEU A 238 -13.04 -3.43 7.70
C LEU A 238 -12.82 -4.29 6.46
N HIS A 239 -11.89 -5.24 6.54
CA HIS A 239 -11.58 -6.17 5.47
C HIS A 239 -12.17 -7.54 5.82
N GLY A 240 -12.92 -8.13 4.94
CA GLY A 240 -13.55 -9.45 5.18
C GLY A 240 -12.51 -10.57 5.13
N HIS A 241 -12.43 -11.41 6.18
CA HIS A 241 -11.56 -12.60 6.19
C HIS A 241 -11.76 -13.46 4.94
N GLY A 242 -13.01 -13.73 4.57
CA GLY A 242 -13.34 -14.56 3.41
C GLY A 242 -12.84 -14.02 2.06
N GLU A 243 -12.62 -12.71 1.91
CA GLU A 243 -12.00 -12.17 0.68
C GLU A 243 -10.51 -12.48 0.63
N SER A 244 -9.80 -12.30 1.75
CA SER A 244 -8.37 -12.62 1.84
C SER A 244 -8.11 -14.11 1.66
N GLU A 245 -8.91 -14.97 2.29
CA GLU A 245 -8.85 -16.43 2.10
C GLU A 245 -9.07 -16.82 0.63
N ARG A 246 -10.11 -16.29 0.01
CA ARG A 246 -10.40 -16.53 -1.40
C ARG A 246 -9.28 -16.03 -2.33
N ILE A 247 -8.65 -14.89 -2.03
CA ILE A 247 -7.50 -14.41 -2.79
C ILE A 247 -6.34 -15.41 -2.67
N ALA A 248 -6.00 -15.86 -1.46
CA ALA A 248 -4.93 -16.81 -1.24
C ALA A 248 -5.19 -18.16 -1.94
N GLU A 249 -6.42 -18.66 -1.93
CA GLU A 249 -6.81 -19.89 -2.62
C GLU A 249 -6.68 -19.80 -4.16
N LEU A 250 -6.89 -18.62 -4.73
CA LEU A 250 -6.77 -18.39 -6.18
C LEU A 250 -5.33 -18.18 -6.64
N LEU A 251 -4.42 -17.86 -5.74
CA LEU A 251 -3.00 -17.65 -6.05
C LEU A 251 -2.26 -18.98 -6.07
N PRO A 252 -1.51 -19.33 -7.15
CA PRO A 252 -0.73 -20.58 -7.23
C PRO A 252 0.29 -20.77 -6.10
N ARG A 253 0.81 -19.65 -5.57
CA ARG A 253 1.78 -19.60 -4.46
C ARG A 253 1.29 -18.65 -3.37
N GLY A 254 -0.01 -18.74 -3.07
CA GLY A 254 -0.68 -17.94 -2.02
C GLY A 254 -0.65 -18.65 -0.68
N GLU A 255 -0.37 -17.94 0.38
CA GLU A 255 -0.37 -18.46 1.76
C GLU A 255 -1.07 -17.46 2.69
N ILE A 256 -1.89 -17.97 3.62
CA ILE A 256 -2.51 -17.14 4.66
C ILE A 256 -1.56 -17.05 5.85
N ILE A 257 -1.28 -15.82 6.27
CA ILE A 257 -0.55 -15.53 7.50
C ILE A 257 -1.48 -14.81 8.47
N GLU A 258 -1.85 -15.48 9.54
CA GLU A 258 -2.68 -14.90 10.58
C GLU A 258 -1.83 -14.12 11.59
N VAL A 259 -2.29 -12.92 11.94
CA VAL A 259 -1.66 -12.07 12.96
C VAL A 259 -2.69 -11.63 14.01
N PRO A 260 -2.24 -11.32 15.23
CA PRO A 260 -3.16 -11.03 16.35
C PRO A 260 -4.08 -9.83 16.11
N SER A 261 -3.59 -8.79 15.43
CA SER A 261 -4.34 -7.55 15.27
C SER A 261 -3.86 -6.73 14.06
N ASN A 262 -4.71 -5.81 13.60
CA ASN A 262 -4.31 -4.83 12.59
C ASN A 262 -3.16 -3.93 13.08
N GLN A 263 -3.14 -3.60 14.37
CA GLN A 263 -2.03 -2.84 14.98
C GLN A 263 -0.69 -3.58 14.84
N PHE A 264 -0.67 -4.89 15.07
CA PHE A 264 0.53 -5.72 14.95
C PHE A 264 1.21 -5.61 13.58
N THR A 265 0.43 -5.47 12.49
CA THR A 265 0.99 -5.32 11.14
C THR A 265 1.71 -3.99 10.89
N HIS A 266 1.54 -3.01 11.80
CA HIS A 266 2.17 -1.69 11.76
C HIS A 266 3.33 -1.56 12.75
N GLU A 267 3.68 -2.63 13.44
CA GLU A 267 4.71 -2.68 14.48
C GLU A 267 5.87 -3.61 14.09
N ALA A 268 7.02 -3.40 14.71
CA ALA A 268 8.22 -4.19 14.44
C ALA A 268 8.02 -5.71 14.65
N GLY A 269 7.03 -6.11 15.46
CA GLY A 269 6.71 -7.52 15.71
C GLY A 269 6.34 -8.31 14.45
N VAL A 270 5.91 -7.65 13.36
CA VAL A 270 5.60 -8.34 12.11
C VAL A 270 6.86 -8.71 11.31
N ILE A 271 8.00 -8.05 11.56
CA ILE A 271 9.25 -8.32 10.81
C ILE A 271 9.70 -9.78 10.91
N PRO A 272 9.80 -10.39 12.12
CA PRO A 272 10.15 -11.81 12.24
C PRO A 272 9.16 -12.75 11.51
N VAL A 273 7.88 -12.38 11.45
CA VAL A 273 6.86 -13.16 10.73
C VAL A 273 7.14 -13.14 9.22
N ILE A 274 7.44 -11.95 8.67
CA ILE A 274 7.81 -11.79 7.26
C ILE A 274 9.08 -12.59 6.95
N GLN A 275 10.11 -12.45 7.80
CA GLN A 275 11.41 -13.13 7.62
C GLN A 275 11.27 -14.66 7.69
N ALA A 276 10.49 -15.18 8.65
CA ALA A 276 10.25 -16.61 8.78
C ALA A 276 9.56 -17.16 7.52
N TRP A 277 8.50 -16.49 7.05
CA TRP A 277 7.83 -16.87 5.81
C TRP A 277 8.76 -16.80 4.59
N GLN A 278 9.56 -15.72 4.46
CA GLN A 278 10.50 -15.58 3.34
C GLN A 278 11.62 -16.63 3.35
N ALA A 279 12.01 -17.13 4.52
CA ALA A 279 13.01 -18.19 4.65
C ALA A 279 12.51 -19.55 4.16
N GLU A 280 11.20 -19.78 4.14
CA GLU A 280 10.57 -21.01 3.64
C GLU A 280 10.37 -21.01 2.12
N LEU A 281 10.56 -19.86 1.46
CA LEU A 281 10.39 -19.74 0.02
C LEU A 281 11.50 -20.50 -0.71
N THR A 282 11.11 -21.56 -1.41
CA THR A 282 12.02 -22.27 -2.31
C THR A 282 12.40 -21.36 -3.48
N PRO A 283 13.70 -21.29 -3.88
CA PRO A 283 14.08 -20.56 -5.08
C PRO A 283 13.27 -21.06 -6.28
N THR A 284 12.81 -20.14 -7.11
CA THR A 284 12.21 -20.47 -8.41
C THR A 284 13.33 -21.04 -9.30
N GLU A 285 13.20 -22.29 -9.77
CA GLU A 285 14.07 -22.87 -10.78
C GLU A 285 13.95 -22.15 -12.13
#